data_5645bcf85c410920a1fd52055c0003dc
#
_entry.id   5645bcf85c410920a1fd52055c0003dc
#
_cell.length_a   1.000
_cell.length_b   1.000
_cell.length_c   1.000
_cell.angle_alpha   90.00
_cell.angle_beta   90.00
_cell.angle_gamma   90.00
#
_symmetry.space_group_name_H-M   'P 1'
#
loop_
_entity.id
_entity.type
_entity.pdbx_description
1 polymer ?
#
loop_
_entity_poly.entity_id
_entity_poly.type
_entity_poly.pdbx_seq_one_letter_code
_entity_poly.pdbx_strand_id
1 'polypeptide(L)'
;MAAMKILRFILYALAWIAAALCATWAFGALYFDFPKAGAFAAISFVIALLAIVTFFRGKLLKLGIVFGACALVAAWWLTLKPSNDRPWQPDVAQTAWAEINGDEITIHNVRNCDYRTATDFTPHWETRTVRLSQITGMDVAINYWGSPWIAHPIVSFQFADALPLCFSIETRKTIGQKYSTLEGFYRRYTLIYVVADERDCIRLRTNYRREDVYLYHTMASPDQARERFREYINTLNALHEKPRWYNAVTSNCTTSIRTQRAVKLRAPWDWRILLNGKADEMLYQDHAIATGGLSFTELKQRSLINERASAADQDPNFSRIIREGLPRSD
;
A
#
# COMPACT_ATOMS: atom_id res chain seq x y z
N MET A 1 18.75 49.43 -4.09
CA MET A 1 17.86 49.28 -5.26
C MET A 1 18.13 48.01 -6.07
N ALA A 2 19.38 47.61 -6.39
CA ALA A 2 19.68 46.38 -7.13
C ALA A 2 19.22 45.09 -6.42
N ALA A 3 19.51 44.93 -5.13
CA ALA A 3 19.11 43.78 -4.33
C ALA A 3 17.58 43.54 -4.31
N MET A 4 16.78 44.62 -4.23
CA MET A 4 15.32 44.53 -4.25
C MET A 4 14.78 44.15 -5.62
N LYS A 5 15.44 44.52 -6.73
CA LYS A 5 15.08 44.07 -8.09
C LYS A 5 15.38 42.59 -8.26
N ILE A 6 16.54 42.14 -7.79
CA ILE A 6 16.95 40.72 -7.82
C ILE A 6 15.99 39.89 -7.00
N LEU A 7 15.65 40.27 -5.77
CA LEU A 7 14.69 39.56 -4.91
C LEU A 7 13.33 39.44 -5.60
N ARG A 8 12.80 40.52 -6.19
CA ARG A 8 11.51 40.49 -6.94
C ARG A 8 11.56 39.53 -8.13
N PHE A 9 12.69 39.49 -8.84
CA PHE A 9 12.87 38.55 -9.95
C PHE A 9 12.86 37.10 -9.47
N ILE A 10 13.60 36.79 -8.40
CA ILE A 10 13.66 35.45 -7.82
C ILE A 10 12.26 35.01 -7.36
N LEU A 11 11.53 35.85 -6.60
CA LEU A 11 10.20 35.55 -6.13
C LEU A 11 9.22 35.30 -7.29
N TYR A 12 9.34 36.07 -8.36
CA TYR A 12 8.53 35.88 -9.56
C TYR A 12 8.85 34.59 -10.29
N ALA A 13 10.12 34.23 -10.41
CA ALA A 13 10.56 32.96 -10.99
C ALA A 13 10.06 31.76 -10.16
N LEU A 14 10.18 31.83 -8.83
CA LEU A 14 9.67 30.80 -7.93
C LEU A 14 8.14 30.66 -8.04
N ALA A 15 7.41 31.77 -8.17
CA ALA A 15 5.95 31.73 -8.36
C ALA A 15 5.56 31.04 -9.67
N TRP A 16 6.31 31.23 -10.75
CA TRP A 16 6.07 30.53 -12.02
C TRP A 16 6.44 29.05 -11.95
N ILE A 17 7.50 28.67 -11.23
CA ILE A 17 7.82 27.25 -10.97
C ILE A 17 6.69 26.60 -10.20
N ALA A 18 6.20 27.24 -9.14
CA ALA A 18 5.06 26.75 -8.38
C ALA A 18 3.79 26.63 -9.24
N ALA A 19 3.50 27.62 -10.08
CA ALA A 19 2.38 27.59 -11.01
C ALA A 19 2.49 26.43 -12.01
N ALA A 20 3.68 26.17 -12.54
CA ALA A 20 3.95 25.04 -13.44
C ALA A 20 3.74 23.69 -12.75
N LEU A 21 4.22 23.54 -11.50
CA LEU A 21 3.99 22.33 -10.71
C LEU A 21 2.50 22.10 -10.43
N CYS A 22 1.76 23.15 -10.03
CA CYS A 22 0.32 23.09 -9.85
C CYS A 22 -0.42 22.73 -11.14
N ALA A 23 -0.02 23.31 -12.28
CA ALA A 23 -0.61 23.03 -13.58
C ALA A 23 -0.33 21.57 -14.03
N THR A 24 0.88 21.07 -13.80
CA THR A 24 1.24 19.67 -14.07
C THR A 24 0.40 18.71 -13.24
N TRP A 25 0.22 18.99 -11.93
CA TRP A 25 -0.65 18.20 -11.07
C TRP A 25 -2.12 18.27 -11.53
N ALA A 26 -2.62 19.46 -11.85
CA ALA A 26 -4.01 19.64 -12.31
C ALA A 26 -4.26 18.93 -13.67
N PHE A 27 -3.27 18.97 -14.57
CA PHE A 27 -3.31 18.16 -15.81
C PHE A 27 -3.49 16.69 -15.51
N GLY A 28 -2.66 16.13 -14.61
CA GLY A 28 -2.76 14.72 -14.23
C GLY A 28 -4.10 14.40 -13.55
N ALA A 29 -4.61 15.26 -12.67
CA ALA A 29 -5.92 15.08 -12.04
C ALA A 29 -7.05 15.02 -13.07
N LEU A 30 -7.04 15.90 -14.07
CA LEU A 30 -7.99 15.87 -15.18
C LEU A 30 -7.78 14.63 -16.06
N TYR A 31 -6.55 14.32 -16.41
CA TYR A 31 -6.23 13.22 -17.30
C TYR A 31 -6.66 11.85 -16.73
N PHE A 32 -6.30 11.60 -15.46
CA PHE A 32 -6.52 10.30 -14.83
C PHE A 32 -7.92 10.16 -14.21
N ASP A 33 -8.43 11.22 -13.57
CA ASP A 33 -9.61 11.11 -12.70
C ASP A 33 -10.90 11.66 -13.32
N PHE A 34 -10.81 12.43 -14.44
CA PHE A 34 -12.01 12.95 -15.08
C PHE A 34 -12.77 11.85 -15.81
N PRO A 35 -14.08 11.67 -15.56
CA PRO A 35 -14.86 10.56 -16.12
C PRO A 35 -14.94 10.65 -17.65
N LYS A 36 -14.67 9.53 -18.36
CA LYS A 36 -14.86 9.31 -19.80
C LYS A 36 -14.11 10.24 -20.76
N ALA A 37 -13.67 11.44 -20.35
CA ALA A 37 -13.07 12.44 -21.23
C ALA A 37 -11.78 13.05 -20.68
N GLY A 38 -11.00 12.31 -19.84
CA GLY A 38 -9.83 12.83 -19.15
C GLY A 38 -8.79 13.45 -20.06
N ALA A 39 -8.42 12.79 -21.16
CA ALA A 39 -7.46 13.34 -22.12
C ALA A 39 -7.96 14.66 -22.74
N PHE A 40 -9.23 14.73 -23.14
CA PHE A 40 -9.83 15.95 -23.68
C PHE A 40 -9.85 17.08 -22.66
N ALA A 41 -10.26 16.79 -21.41
CA ALA A 41 -10.30 17.79 -20.34
C ALA A 41 -8.89 18.32 -20.03
N ALA A 42 -7.90 17.45 -19.92
CA ALA A 42 -6.51 17.81 -19.65
C ALA A 42 -5.90 18.65 -20.78
N ILE A 43 -6.11 18.27 -22.04
CA ILE A 43 -5.62 19.03 -23.20
C ILE A 43 -6.30 20.40 -23.28
N SER A 44 -7.62 20.47 -23.10
CA SER A 44 -8.37 21.73 -23.08
C SER A 44 -7.89 22.67 -21.98
N PHE A 45 -7.58 22.13 -20.81
CA PHE A 45 -7.00 22.88 -19.70
C PHE A 45 -5.65 23.49 -20.08
N VAL A 46 -4.74 22.72 -20.69
CA VAL A 46 -3.43 23.24 -21.14
C VAL A 46 -3.60 24.33 -22.19
N ILE A 47 -4.48 24.13 -23.20
CA ILE A 47 -4.76 25.15 -24.23
C ILE A 47 -5.26 26.44 -23.57
N ALA A 48 -6.19 26.34 -22.60
CA ALA A 48 -6.68 27.49 -21.86
C ALA A 48 -5.57 28.22 -21.09
N LEU A 49 -4.68 27.48 -20.41
CA LEU A 49 -3.53 28.09 -19.71
C LEU A 49 -2.57 28.79 -20.69
N LEU A 50 -2.28 28.19 -21.84
CA LEU A 50 -1.43 28.79 -22.87
C LEU A 50 -2.08 30.09 -23.41
N ALA A 51 -3.38 30.07 -23.66
CA ALA A 51 -4.11 31.27 -24.07
C ALA A 51 -4.04 32.38 -23.01
N ILE A 52 -4.19 32.05 -21.72
CA ILE A 52 -4.05 33.00 -20.62
C ILE A 52 -2.65 33.62 -20.61
N VAL A 53 -1.62 32.80 -20.71
CA VAL A 53 -0.22 33.27 -20.69
C VAL A 53 0.12 34.14 -21.90
N THR A 54 -0.47 33.88 -23.07
CA THR A 54 -0.19 34.62 -24.30
C THR A 54 -1.00 35.91 -24.44
N PHE A 55 -2.30 35.84 -24.22
CA PHE A 55 -3.22 36.95 -24.55
C PHE A 55 -3.47 37.94 -23.40
N PHE A 56 -3.39 37.51 -22.14
CA PHE A 56 -3.58 38.45 -21.03
C PHE A 56 -2.36 39.34 -20.82
N ARG A 57 -2.59 40.58 -20.39
CA ARG A 57 -1.52 41.54 -20.01
C ARG A 57 -1.44 41.61 -18.48
N GLY A 58 -0.23 41.83 -17.94
CA GLY A 58 -0.02 41.93 -16.49
C GLY A 58 0.49 40.61 -15.85
N LYS A 59 1.73 40.70 -15.35
CA LYS A 59 2.46 39.54 -14.82
C LYS A 59 1.76 38.86 -13.63
N LEU A 60 1.25 39.64 -12.69
CA LEU A 60 0.57 39.11 -11.49
C LEU A 60 -0.83 38.59 -11.82
N LEU A 61 -1.55 39.24 -12.75
CA LEU A 61 -2.86 38.77 -13.20
C LEU A 61 -2.78 37.39 -13.82
N LYS A 62 -1.79 37.15 -14.70
CA LYS A 62 -1.56 35.82 -15.30
C LYS A 62 -1.35 34.73 -14.23
N LEU A 63 -0.49 34.98 -13.27
CA LEU A 63 -0.24 34.06 -12.16
C LEU A 63 -1.52 33.81 -11.35
N GLY A 64 -2.27 34.85 -11.03
CA GLY A 64 -3.54 34.74 -10.31
C GLY A 64 -4.55 33.87 -11.04
N ILE A 65 -4.70 34.04 -12.38
CA ILE A 65 -5.63 33.23 -13.19
C ILE A 65 -5.16 31.78 -13.26
N VAL A 66 -3.85 31.52 -13.44
CA VAL A 66 -3.32 30.14 -13.48
C VAL A 66 -3.53 29.42 -12.14
N PHE A 67 -3.22 30.07 -11.03
CA PHE A 67 -3.49 29.48 -9.70
C PHE A 67 -4.99 29.31 -9.45
N GLY A 68 -5.84 30.25 -9.86
CA GLY A 68 -7.28 30.14 -9.78
C GLY A 68 -7.83 28.95 -10.57
N ALA A 69 -7.36 28.74 -11.79
CA ALA A 69 -7.71 27.58 -12.62
C ALA A 69 -7.27 26.25 -11.95
N CYS A 70 -6.04 26.19 -11.44
CA CYS A 70 -5.57 25.01 -10.69
C CYS A 70 -6.40 24.76 -9.41
N ALA A 71 -6.77 25.83 -8.70
CA ALA A 71 -7.61 25.74 -7.49
C ALA A 71 -9.00 25.21 -7.80
N LEU A 72 -9.61 25.59 -8.94
CA LEU A 72 -10.89 25.03 -9.39
C LEU A 72 -10.79 23.54 -9.68
N VAL A 73 -9.71 23.09 -10.34
CA VAL A 73 -9.46 21.66 -10.56
C VAL A 73 -9.28 20.94 -9.22
N ALA A 74 -8.52 21.53 -8.28
CA ALA A 74 -8.34 20.97 -6.95
C ALA A 74 -9.65 20.86 -6.17
N ALA A 75 -10.49 21.91 -6.20
CA ALA A 75 -11.80 21.91 -5.57
C ALA A 75 -12.69 20.78 -6.12
N TRP A 76 -12.78 20.66 -7.45
CA TRP A 76 -13.47 19.55 -8.08
C TRP A 76 -12.87 18.20 -7.65
N TRP A 77 -11.56 18.04 -7.72
CA TRP A 77 -10.89 16.80 -7.39
C TRP A 77 -11.15 16.36 -5.94
N LEU A 78 -11.26 17.30 -5.00
CA LEU A 78 -11.61 17.04 -3.61
C LEU A 78 -13.04 16.52 -3.42
N THR A 79 -13.95 16.74 -4.37
CA THR A 79 -15.33 16.21 -4.32
C THR A 79 -15.41 14.73 -4.71
N LEU A 80 -14.38 14.16 -5.36
CA LEU A 80 -14.37 12.76 -5.76
C LEU A 80 -14.36 11.87 -4.51
N LYS A 81 -15.28 10.91 -4.46
CA LYS A 81 -15.42 9.97 -3.35
C LYS A 81 -15.00 8.56 -3.77
N PRO A 82 -14.25 7.83 -2.95
CA PRO A 82 -14.03 6.41 -3.18
C PRO A 82 -15.33 5.64 -2.94
N SER A 83 -15.47 4.46 -3.56
CA SER A 83 -16.64 3.60 -3.40
C SER A 83 -16.19 2.15 -3.27
N ASN A 84 -16.95 1.33 -2.54
CA ASN A 84 -16.82 -0.13 -2.55
C ASN A 84 -17.62 -0.79 -3.68
N ASP A 85 -18.53 -0.04 -4.32
CA ASP A 85 -19.39 -0.51 -5.40
C ASP A 85 -18.82 -0.06 -6.76
N ARG A 86 -17.91 -0.87 -7.32
CA ARG A 86 -17.30 -0.70 -8.64
C ARG A 86 -17.01 -2.08 -9.23
N PRO A 87 -16.84 -2.24 -10.54
CA PRO A 87 -16.45 -3.52 -11.16
C PRO A 87 -15.00 -3.88 -10.85
N TRP A 88 -14.79 -4.41 -9.65
CA TRP A 88 -13.47 -4.76 -9.13
C TRP A 88 -12.88 -5.99 -9.82
N GLN A 89 -11.55 -6.08 -9.87
CA GLN A 89 -10.87 -7.33 -10.27
C GLN A 89 -11.26 -8.46 -9.31
N PRO A 90 -11.35 -9.72 -9.82
CA PRO A 90 -11.83 -10.85 -9.03
C PRO A 90 -11.07 -11.11 -7.73
N ASP A 91 -9.74 -10.87 -7.71
CA ASP A 91 -8.88 -11.07 -6.54
C ASP A 91 -9.05 -10.01 -5.43
N VAL A 92 -9.76 -8.93 -5.73
CA VAL A 92 -10.06 -7.83 -4.80
C VAL A 92 -11.55 -7.44 -4.83
N ALA A 93 -12.40 -8.33 -5.33
CA ALA A 93 -13.83 -8.06 -5.49
C ALA A 93 -14.53 -7.81 -4.17
N GLN A 94 -14.15 -8.52 -3.11
CA GLN A 94 -14.74 -8.37 -1.80
C GLN A 94 -13.78 -7.70 -0.82
N THR A 95 -14.34 -6.84 0.05
CA THR A 95 -13.61 -6.28 1.19
C THR A 95 -13.81 -7.16 2.40
N ALA A 96 -12.73 -7.55 3.06
CA ALA A 96 -12.85 -8.25 4.33
C ALA A 96 -13.38 -7.30 5.42
N TRP A 97 -14.07 -7.87 6.40
CA TRP A 97 -14.55 -7.19 7.61
C TRP A 97 -14.69 -8.20 8.74
N ALA A 98 -14.81 -7.75 9.98
CA ALA A 98 -14.79 -8.66 11.11
C ALA A 98 -15.80 -8.27 12.21
N GLU A 99 -16.43 -9.29 12.79
CA GLU A 99 -17.18 -9.20 14.02
C GLU A 99 -16.28 -9.48 15.21
N ILE A 100 -16.42 -8.69 16.27
CA ILE A 100 -15.61 -8.81 17.49
C ILE A 100 -16.53 -9.19 18.64
N ASN A 101 -16.34 -10.38 19.19
CA ASN A 101 -17.09 -10.87 20.33
C ASN A 101 -16.12 -11.30 21.44
N GLY A 102 -15.67 -10.32 22.23
CA GLY A 102 -14.69 -10.54 23.29
C GLY A 102 -13.35 -11.03 22.75
N ASP A 103 -13.00 -12.28 23.03
CA ASP A 103 -11.78 -12.95 22.56
C ASP A 103 -11.91 -13.47 21.13
N GLU A 104 -13.14 -13.73 20.69
CA GLU A 104 -13.43 -14.33 19.39
C GLU A 104 -13.60 -13.25 18.31
N ILE A 105 -12.89 -13.42 17.20
CA ILE A 105 -12.94 -12.55 16.03
C ILE A 105 -13.35 -13.39 14.83
N THR A 106 -14.52 -13.10 14.27
CA THR A 106 -15.01 -13.72 13.03
C THR A 106 -14.75 -12.80 11.86
N ILE A 107 -13.88 -13.21 10.95
CA ILE A 107 -13.47 -12.44 9.78
C ILE A 107 -14.17 -12.99 8.55
N HIS A 108 -14.92 -12.13 7.88
CA HIS A 108 -15.63 -12.44 6.64
C HIS A 108 -14.80 -12.02 5.43
N ASN A 109 -14.99 -12.70 4.31
CA ASN A 109 -14.31 -12.46 3.05
C ASN A 109 -12.79 -12.64 3.18
N VAL A 110 -12.34 -13.65 3.91
CA VAL A 110 -10.96 -14.11 3.89
C VAL A 110 -10.68 -14.73 2.52
N ARG A 111 -9.70 -14.23 1.80
CA ARG A 111 -9.37 -14.71 0.46
C ARG A 111 -8.58 -16.03 0.53
N ASN A 112 -9.02 -16.99 -0.26
CA ASN A 112 -8.36 -18.28 -0.42
C ASN A 112 -8.51 -18.74 -1.87
N CYS A 113 -7.94 -17.97 -2.80
CA CYS A 113 -8.03 -18.26 -4.23
C CYS A 113 -7.25 -19.51 -4.62
N ASP A 114 -7.80 -20.26 -5.57
CA ASP A 114 -7.14 -21.40 -6.18
C ASP A 114 -6.42 -20.96 -7.47
N TYR A 115 -5.09 -20.88 -7.41
CA TYR A 115 -4.25 -20.39 -8.51
C TYR A 115 -3.75 -21.51 -9.39
N ARG A 116 -3.86 -21.33 -10.72
CA ARG A 116 -3.22 -22.12 -11.77
C ARG A 116 -2.04 -21.36 -12.39
N THR A 117 -2.18 -20.04 -12.51
CA THR A 117 -1.12 -19.08 -12.88
C THR A 117 -1.30 -17.79 -12.10
N ALA A 118 -0.42 -16.82 -12.31
CA ALA A 118 -0.56 -15.48 -11.67
C ALA A 118 -1.84 -14.73 -12.10
N THR A 119 -2.45 -15.12 -13.22
CA THR A 119 -3.64 -14.44 -13.80
C THR A 119 -4.82 -15.37 -14.03
N ASP A 120 -4.61 -16.67 -13.96
CA ASP A 120 -5.67 -17.70 -14.04
C ASP A 120 -5.85 -18.34 -12.66
N PHE A 121 -6.97 -18.04 -12.02
CA PHE A 121 -7.34 -18.48 -10.69
C PHE A 121 -8.85 -18.51 -10.51
N THR A 122 -9.31 -19.34 -9.59
CA THR A 122 -10.70 -19.34 -9.15
C THR A 122 -10.81 -18.54 -7.85
N PRO A 123 -11.55 -17.42 -7.82
CA PRO A 123 -11.75 -16.66 -6.60
C PRO A 123 -12.53 -17.49 -5.59
N HIS A 124 -12.02 -17.56 -4.38
CA HIS A 124 -12.70 -18.19 -3.25
C HIS A 124 -12.60 -17.29 -2.03
N TRP A 125 -13.71 -17.13 -1.32
CA TRP A 125 -13.85 -16.30 -0.14
C TRP A 125 -14.49 -17.11 0.97
N GLU A 126 -13.93 -17.06 2.16
CA GLU A 126 -14.40 -17.84 3.31
C GLU A 126 -14.57 -16.97 4.55
N THR A 127 -15.24 -17.50 5.55
CA THR A 127 -15.32 -16.91 6.88
C THR A 127 -14.43 -17.70 7.82
N ARG A 128 -13.57 -17.01 8.59
CA ARG A 128 -12.71 -17.61 9.61
C ARG A 128 -12.93 -16.98 10.96
N THR A 129 -13.05 -17.82 11.97
CA THR A 129 -13.09 -17.41 13.37
C THR A 129 -11.78 -17.77 14.04
N VAL A 130 -11.15 -16.79 14.71
CA VAL A 130 -9.91 -16.93 15.46
C VAL A 130 -10.06 -16.34 16.85
N ARG A 131 -9.22 -16.76 17.78
CA ARG A 131 -9.19 -16.23 19.16
C ARG A 131 -7.96 -15.36 19.37
N LEU A 132 -8.15 -14.15 19.90
CA LEU A 132 -7.05 -13.24 20.20
C LEU A 132 -6.05 -13.84 21.20
N SER A 133 -6.56 -14.56 22.21
CA SER A 133 -5.72 -15.24 23.21
C SER A 133 -4.80 -16.29 22.59
N GLN A 134 -5.14 -16.83 21.42
CA GLN A 134 -4.36 -17.84 20.72
C GLN A 134 -3.31 -17.25 19.75
N ILE A 135 -3.20 -15.93 19.65
CA ILE A 135 -2.12 -15.30 18.87
C ILE A 135 -0.80 -15.52 19.60
N THR A 136 0.13 -16.20 18.95
CA THR A 136 1.47 -16.54 19.46
C THR A 136 2.55 -15.59 19.00
N GLY A 137 2.34 -14.88 17.91
CA GLY A 137 3.30 -13.93 17.33
C GLY A 137 2.85 -13.41 15.97
N MET A 138 3.74 -12.72 15.31
CA MET A 138 3.54 -12.23 13.94
C MET A 138 4.84 -12.25 13.15
N ASP A 139 4.72 -12.46 11.84
CA ASP A 139 5.79 -12.44 10.89
C ASP A 139 5.58 -11.34 9.87
N VAL A 140 6.65 -10.95 9.18
CA VAL A 140 6.56 -10.08 8.02
C VAL A 140 7.23 -10.75 6.83
N ALA A 141 6.47 -10.92 5.74
CA ALA A 141 6.98 -11.31 4.44
C ALA A 141 7.17 -10.05 3.59
N ILE A 142 8.38 -9.87 3.06
CA ILE A 142 8.71 -8.73 2.20
C ILE A 142 9.01 -9.28 0.82
N ASN A 143 8.17 -8.95 -0.15
CA ASN A 143 8.32 -9.42 -1.52
C ASN A 143 8.79 -8.30 -2.46
N TYR A 144 9.75 -8.68 -3.35
CA TYR A 144 10.39 -7.78 -4.30
C TYR A 144 10.06 -8.20 -5.73
N TRP A 145 9.85 -7.21 -6.60
CA TRP A 145 9.66 -7.40 -8.04
C TRP A 145 10.36 -6.28 -8.82
N GLY A 146 11.36 -6.62 -9.59
CA GLY A 146 11.99 -5.72 -10.56
C GLY A 146 12.84 -4.58 -10.03
N SER A 147 12.86 -4.31 -8.71
CA SER A 147 13.67 -3.24 -8.11
C SER A 147 14.04 -3.55 -6.65
N PRO A 148 15.29 -3.29 -6.22
CA PRO A 148 15.67 -3.42 -4.82
C PRO A 148 15.20 -2.25 -3.93
N TRP A 149 14.56 -1.24 -4.51
CA TRP A 149 14.08 -0.06 -3.81
C TRP A 149 12.60 -0.10 -3.46
N ILE A 150 11.86 -1.00 -4.11
CA ILE A 150 10.42 -1.13 -3.95
C ILE A 150 10.09 -2.57 -3.57
N ALA A 151 9.40 -2.73 -2.47
CA ALA A 151 8.92 -4.01 -1.99
C ALA A 151 7.48 -3.89 -1.47
N HIS A 152 6.88 -5.02 -1.17
CA HIS A 152 5.54 -5.06 -0.59
C HIS A 152 5.56 -5.90 0.69
N PRO A 153 5.31 -5.31 1.86
CA PRO A 153 5.23 -6.04 3.11
C PRO A 153 3.85 -6.66 3.28
N ILE A 154 3.84 -7.92 3.68
CA ILE A 154 2.67 -8.70 4.09
C ILE A 154 2.89 -9.10 5.54
N VAL A 155 1.92 -8.81 6.40
CA VAL A 155 1.99 -9.22 7.81
C VAL A 155 1.20 -10.51 7.98
N SER A 156 1.78 -11.51 8.63
CA SER A 156 1.15 -12.79 8.94
C SER A 156 1.07 -12.99 10.45
N PHE A 157 -0.14 -13.17 10.97
CA PHE A 157 -0.37 -13.46 12.39
C PHE A 157 -0.41 -14.96 12.60
N GLN A 158 0.31 -15.42 13.63
CA GLN A 158 0.44 -16.83 13.99
C GLN A 158 -0.49 -17.16 15.15
N PHE A 159 -1.17 -18.29 15.06
CA PHE A 159 -2.12 -18.79 16.06
C PHE A 159 -1.67 -20.17 16.55
N ALA A 160 -1.95 -20.48 17.82
CA ALA A 160 -1.68 -21.79 18.41
C ALA A 160 -2.65 -22.86 17.90
N ASP A 161 -3.89 -22.47 17.58
CA ASP A 161 -5.01 -23.36 17.28
C ASP A 161 -5.64 -23.16 15.90
N ALA A 162 -5.08 -22.30 15.07
CA ALA A 162 -5.57 -22.01 13.74
C ALA A 162 -4.43 -21.77 12.73
N LEU A 163 -4.74 -21.85 11.44
CA LEU A 163 -3.80 -21.48 10.37
C LEU A 163 -3.49 -19.97 10.43
N PRO A 164 -2.28 -19.57 10.03
CA PRO A 164 -1.91 -18.17 9.98
C PRO A 164 -2.83 -17.36 9.08
N LEU A 165 -3.01 -16.08 9.41
CA LEU A 165 -3.72 -15.10 8.60
C LEU A 165 -2.81 -14.00 8.14
N CYS A 166 -2.73 -13.82 6.82
CA CYS A 166 -2.01 -12.73 6.18
C CYS A 166 -2.89 -11.49 6.03
N PHE A 167 -2.30 -10.33 6.25
CA PHE A 167 -2.86 -9.03 5.92
C PHE A 167 -1.96 -8.35 4.89
N SER A 168 -2.49 -8.16 3.70
CA SER A 168 -1.84 -7.47 2.58
C SER A 168 -2.58 -6.17 2.28
N ILE A 169 -1.86 -5.05 2.30
CA ILE A 169 -2.42 -3.72 2.04
C ILE A 169 -2.20 -3.38 0.58
N GLU A 170 -3.26 -3.44 -0.22
CA GLU A 170 -3.20 -3.46 -1.68
C GLU A 170 -3.86 -2.23 -2.32
N THR A 171 -3.53 -2.00 -3.58
CA THR A 171 -4.30 -1.16 -4.49
C THR A 171 -5.49 -1.94 -5.03
N ARG A 172 -6.71 -1.50 -4.74
CA ARG A 172 -7.92 -2.10 -5.29
C ARG A 172 -8.17 -1.56 -6.69
N LYS A 173 -8.10 -2.43 -7.68
CA LYS A 173 -8.19 -2.12 -9.11
C LYS A 173 -9.51 -2.61 -9.69
N THR A 174 -10.06 -1.84 -10.62
CA THR A 174 -11.22 -2.29 -11.42
C THR A 174 -10.78 -3.21 -12.57
N ILE A 175 -11.73 -3.98 -13.12
CA ILE A 175 -11.49 -4.86 -14.28
C ILE A 175 -10.82 -4.06 -15.41
N GLY A 176 -9.75 -4.61 -15.97
CA GLY A 176 -8.96 -4.00 -17.03
C GLY A 176 -7.93 -2.96 -16.56
N GLN A 177 -7.95 -2.55 -15.28
CA GLN A 177 -7.00 -1.59 -14.74
C GLN A 177 -5.67 -2.27 -14.36
N LYS A 178 -4.54 -1.66 -14.76
CA LYS A 178 -3.20 -2.07 -14.34
C LYS A 178 -2.66 -1.10 -13.30
N TYR A 179 -1.72 -1.57 -12.47
CA TYR A 179 -1.04 -0.69 -11.54
C TYR A 179 -0.05 0.22 -12.27
N SER A 180 -0.09 1.49 -11.90
CA SER A 180 0.89 2.50 -12.29
C SER A 180 1.21 3.37 -11.08
N THR A 181 2.51 3.54 -10.78
CA THR A 181 2.95 4.42 -9.69
C THR A 181 2.49 5.86 -9.93
N LEU A 182 2.52 6.32 -11.18
CA LEU A 182 2.06 7.67 -11.53
C LEU A 182 0.55 7.84 -11.26
N GLU A 183 -0.27 6.87 -11.63
CA GLU A 183 -1.70 6.88 -11.30
C GLU A 183 -1.95 6.80 -9.79
N GLY A 184 -1.02 6.21 -9.04
CA GLY A 184 -1.07 6.13 -7.59
C GLY A 184 -0.96 7.47 -6.85
N PHE A 185 -0.58 8.57 -7.52
CA PHE A 185 -0.63 9.93 -6.97
C PHE A 185 -2.02 10.56 -7.07
N TYR A 186 -2.92 9.94 -7.84
CA TYR A 186 -4.26 10.43 -8.12
C TYR A 186 -5.33 9.53 -7.50
N ARG A 187 -6.62 9.79 -7.76
CA ARG A 187 -7.77 9.03 -7.20
C ARG A 187 -8.18 7.84 -8.07
N ARG A 188 -7.20 7.14 -8.64
CA ARG A 188 -7.43 5.98 -9.52
C ARG A 188 -7.74 4.70 -8.76
N TYR A 189 -7.11 4.51 -7.60
CA TYR A 189 -7.18 3.28 -6.82
C TYR A 189 -7.81 3.54 -5.46
N THR A 190 -8.57 2.58 -4.95
CA THR A 190 -8.94 2.56 -3.54
C THR A 190 -7.98 1.71 -2.75
N LEU A 191 -7.84 2.01 -1.47
CA LEU A 191 -7.07 1.20 -0.54
C LEU A 191 -7.92 0.00 -0.12
N ILE A 192 -7.33 -1.20 -0.12
CA ILE A 192 -7.97 -2.41 0.40
C ILE A 192 -7.00 -3.15 1.32
N TYR A 193 -7.52 -3.74 2.37
CA TYR A 193 -6.84 -4.74 3.18
C TYR A 193 -7.38 -6.11 2.76
N VAL A 194 -6.53 -6.89 2.12
CA VAL A 194 -6.81 -8.28 1.79
C VAL A 194 -6.40 -9.12 2.98
N VAL A 195 -7.36 -9.82 3.59
CA VAL A 195 -7.08 -10.88 4.55
C VAL A 195 -7.08 -12.19 3.78
N ALA A 196 -6.05 -12.99 3.94
CA ALA A 196 -5.88 -14.21 3.15
C ALA A 196 -5.14 -15.30 3.92
N ASP A 197 -5.29 -16.55 3.45
CA ASP A 197 -4.41 -17.64 3.83
C ASP A 197 -2.98 -17.42 3.28
N GLU A 198 -1.96 -17.94 3.96
CA GLU A 198 -0.59 -17.89 3.43
C GLU A 198 -0.45 -18.68 2.11
N ARG A 199 -1.24 -19.75 1.94
CA ARG A 199 -1.31 -20.51 0.70
C ARG A 199 -1.95 -19.74 -0.46
N ASP A 200 -2.71 -18.68 -0.18
CA ASP A 200 -3.12 -17.70 -1.19
C ASP A 200 -2.03 -16.63 -1.33
N CYS A 201 -1.83 -15.84 -0.27
CA CYS A 201 -1.12 -14.57 -0.35
C CYS A 201 0.39 -14.74 -0.61
N ILE A 202 1.07 -15.62 0.13
CA ILE A 202 2.51 -15.86 -0.01
C ILE A 202 2.80 -16.74 -1.22
N ARG A 203 2.06 -17.84 -1.39
CA ARG A 203 2.24 -18.77 -2.51
C ARG A 203 2.02 -18.11 -3.87
N LEU A 204 1.05 -17.20 -3.98
CA LEU A 204 0.88 -16.38 -5.19
C LEU A 204 2.16 -15.63 -5.56
N ARG A 205 2.84 -15.04 -4.57
CA ARG A 205 4.05 -14.25 -4.79
C ARG A 205 5.23 -15.11 -5.17
N THR A 206 5.50 -16.19 -4.41
CA THR A 206 6.63 -17.08 -4.62
C THR A 206 6.48 -17.95 -5.88
N ASN A 207 5.36 -18.70 -5.99
CA ASN A 207 5.23 -19.79 -6.95
C ASN A 207 4.69 -19.32 -8.31
N TYR A 208 3.73 -18.40 -8.31
CA TYR A 208 3.03 -17.97 -9.53
C TYR A 208 3.56 -16.67 -10.13
N ARG A 209 3.87 -15.65 -9.29
CA ARG A 209 4.45 -14.39 -9.75
C ARG A 209 5.97 -14.42 -9.80
N ARG A 210 6.60 -15.38 -9.15
CA ARG A 210 8.06 -15.56 -9.05
C ARG A 210 8.75 -14.30 -8.51
N GLU A 211 8.13 -13.67 -7.54
CA GLU A 211 8.71 -12.56 -6.79
C GLU A 211 9.62 -13.14 -5.70
N ASP A 212 10.73 -12.47 -5.39
CA ASP A 212 11.59 -12.88 -4.28
C ASP A 212 10.91 -12.51 -2.96
N VAL A 213 10.63 -13.51 -2.14
CA VAL A 213 9.92 -13.33 -0.85
C VAL A 213 10.84 -13.68 0.31
N TYR A 214 11.06 -12.71 1.18
CA TYR A 214 11.85 -12.86 2.40
C TYR A 214 10.92 -12.84 3.61
N LEU A 215 10.93 -13.92 4.40
CA LEU A 215 10.08 -14.10 5.57
C LEU A 215 10.89 -13.92 6.85
N TYR A 216 10.45 -13.02 7.72
CA TYR A 216 11.11 -12.70 8.98
C TYR A 216 10.15 -12.90 10.15
N HIS A 217 10.58 -13.60 11.20
CA HIS A 217 9.91 -13.57 12.50
C HIS A 217 10.13 -12.22 13.16
N THR A 218 9.07 -11.59 13.68
CA THR A 218 9.20 -10.34 14.41
C THR A 218 9.53 -10.60 15.89
N MET A 219 10.16 -9.62 16.53
CA MET A 219 10.42 -9.63 17.99
C MET A 219 9.20 -9.19 18.81
N ALA A 220 8.03 -9.09 18.18
CA ALA A 220 6.80 -8.74 18.87
C ALA A 220 6.37 -9.86 19.82
N SER A 221 6.19 -9.52 21.11
CA SER A 221 5.60 -10.45 22.07
C SER A 221 4.15 -10.83 21.66
N PRO A 222 3.60 -11.94 22.16
CA PRO A 222 2.21 -12.30 21.90
C PRO A 222 1.23 -11.18 22.23
N ASP A 223 1.44 -10.41 23.30
CA ASP A 223 0.59 -9.27 23.66
C ASP A 223 0.68 -8.13 22.64
N GLN A 224 1.88 -7.81 22.17
CA GLN A 224 2.11 -6.83 21.11
C GLN A 224 1.49 -7.30 19.79
N ALA A 225 1.58 -8.57 19.46
CA ALA A 225 0.95 -9.14 18.27
C ALA A 225 -0.58 -9.07 18.35
N ARG A 226 -1.19 -9.33 19.53
CA ARG A 226 -2.63 -9.14 19.77
C ARG A 226 -3.08 -7.70 19.60
N GLU A 227 -2.31 -6.75 20.15
CA GLU A 227 -2.58 -5.32 19.96
C GLU A 227 -2.53 -4.94 18.48
N ARG A 228 -1.48 -5.38 17.76
CA ARG A 228 -1.36 -5.16 16.32
C ARG A 228 -2.52 -5.77 15.55
N PHE A 229 -2.92 -7.00 15.88
CA PHE A 229 -4.06 -7.64 15.22
C PHE A 229 -5.34 -6.81 15.38
N ARG A 230 -5.62 -6.30 16.59
CA ARG A 230 -6.77 -5.40 16.82
C ARG A 230 -6.70 -4.12 16.00
N GLU A 231 -5.52 -3.52 15.85
CA GLU A 231 -5.31 -2.33 15.02
C GLU A 231 -5.64 -2.63 13.53
N TYR A 232 -5.23 -3.81 13.03
CA TYR A 232 -5.56 -4.27 11.68
C TYR A 232 -7.06 -4.49 11.51
N ILE A 233 -7.70 -5.18 12.44
CA ILE A 233 -9.16 -5.44 12.41
C ILE A 233 -9.95 -4.12 12.46
N ASN A 234 -9.60 -3.20 13.33
CA ASN A 234 -10.27 -1.89 13.41
C ASN A 234 -10.13 -1.11 12.09
N THR A 235 -8.94 -1.13 11.48
CA THR A 235 -8.72 -0.46 10.19
C THR A 235 -9.47 -1.15 9.06
N LEU A 236 -9.51 -2.47 9.06
CA LEU A 236 -10.26 -3.31 8.13
C LEU A 236 -11.74 -2.92 8.13
N ASN A 237 -12.38 -2.92 9.30
CA ASN A 237 -13.77 -2.53 9.48
C ASN A 237 -14.03 -1.09 9.04
N ALA A 238 -13.16 -0.16 9.43
CA ALA A 238 -13.28 1.23 9.01
C ALA A 238 -13.18 1.42 7.49
N LEU A 239 -12.37 0.61 6.78
CA LEU A 239 -12.28 0.63 5.31
C LEU A 239 -13.48 -0.04 4.63
N HIS A 240 -14.02 -1.09 5.24
CA HIS A 240 -15.24 -1.75 4.76
C HIS A 240 -16.44 -0.80 4.82
N GLU A 241 -16.61 -0.08 5.92
CA GLU A 241 -17.68 0.91 6.09
C GLU A 241 -17.46 2.17 5.26
N LYS A 242 -16.23 2.69 5.26
CA LYS A 242 -15.88 3.95 4.60
C LYS A 242 -14.60 3.78 3.78
N PRO A 243 -14.72 3.48 2.47
CA PRO A 243 -13.58 3.31 1.60
C PRO A 243 -12.71 4.57 1.55
N ARG A 244 -11.42 4.38 1.30
CA ARG A 244 -10.42 5.45 1.16
C ARG A 244 -9.64 5.30 -0.14
N TRP A 245 -9.16 6.43 -0.66
CA TRP A 245 -8.23 6.41 -1.79
C TRP A 245 -6.87 5.86 -1.37
N TYR A 246 -6.28 5.02 -2.21
CA TYR A 246 -4.86 4.73 -2.16
C TYR A 246 -4.09 5.95 -2.66
N ASN A 247 -2.92 6.20 -2.08
CA ASN A 247 -1.98 7.18 -2.58
C ASN A 247 -0.55 6.69 -2.39
N ALA A 248 0.26 6.76 -3.44
CA ALA A 248 1.62 6.19 -3.46
C ALA A 248 2.56 6.77 -2.40
N VAL A 249 2.28 7.96 -1.85
CA VAL A 249 3.10 8.60 -0.81
C VAL A 249 2.45 8.55 0.57
N THR A 250 1.17 8.90 0.66
CA THR A 250 0.52 9.17 1.95
C THR A 250 -0.32 8.00 2.46
N SER A 251 -0.72 7.07 1.57
CA SER A 251 -1.62 5.96 1.89
C SER A 251 -1.28 4.70 1.08
N ASN A 252 0.00 4.32 1.08
CA ASN A 252 0.52 3.08 0.52
C ASN A 252 0.59 1.97 1.59
N CYS A 253 1.10 0.78 1.24
CA CYS A 253 1.22 -0.35 2.17
C CYS A 253 2.00 0.01 3.44
N THR A 254 3.19 0.59 3.33
CA THR A 254 4.07 0.86 4.46
C THR A 254 3.60 2.04 5.32
N THR A 255 3.14 3.13 4.67
CA THR A 255 2.57 4.27 5.40
C THR A 255 1.28 3.90 6.12
N SER A 256 0.47 3.02 5.54
CA SER A 256 -0.75 2.50 6.17
C SER A 256 -0.43 1.65 7.40
N ILE A 257 0.55 0.73 7.33
CA ILE A 257 1.03 -0.05 8.49
C ILE A 257 1.45 0.89 9.65
N ARG A 258 2.15 1.98 9.34
CA ARG A 258 2.57 2.95 10.34
C ARG A 258 1.39 3.76 10.92
N THR A 259 0.47 4.20 10.07
CA THR A 259 -0.61 5.13 10.46
C THR A 259 -1.80 4.46 11.14
N GLN A 260 -1.91 3.13 11.09
CA GLN A 260 -2.88 2.37 11.91
C GLN A 260 -2.69 2.63 13.41
N ARG A 261 -1.43 2.76 13.84
CA ARG A 261 -1.11 2.99 15.24
C ARG A 261 -1.50 4.40 15.68
N ALA A 262 -1.92 4.52 16.93
CA ALA A 262 -2.10 5.81 17.57
C ALA A 262 -0.81 6.65 17.46
N VAL A 263 -0.94 7.97 17.30
CA VAL A 263 0.20 8.87 17.01
C VAL A 263 1.36 8.67 17.99
N LYS A 264 1.05 8.47 19.29
CA LYS A 264 2.06 8.27 20.37
C LYS A 264 2.83 6.95 20.24
N LEU A 265 2.30 5.97 19.52
CA LEU A 265 2.87 4.63 19.37
C LEU A 265 3.52 4.42 18.00
N ARG A 266 3.51 5.42 17.13
CA ARG A 266 4.11 5.33 15.81
C ARG A 266 5.63 5.34 15.92
N ALA A 267 6.29 4.44 15.19
CA ALA A 267 7.72 4.50 14.98
C ALA A 267 8.13 5.89 14.45
N PRO A 268 9.33 6.39 14.77
CA PRO A 268 9.87 7.60 14.14
C PRO A 268 9.75 7.56 12.62
N TRP A 269 9.77 8.73 12.01
CA TRP A 269 9.78 8.79 10.55
C TRP A 269 11.13 8.35 10.01
N ASP A 270 11.11 7.42 9.04
CA ASP A 270 12.26 6.96 8.31
C ASP A 270 11.95 7.00 6.81
N TRP A 271 12.90 7.41 5.98
CA TRP A 271 12.73 7.48 4.53
C TRP A 271 12.45 6.12 3.89
N ARG A 272 12.89 5.01 4.55
CA ARG A 272 12.66 3.62 4.12
C ARG A 272 11.19 3.21 4.21
N ILE A 273 10.36 4.01 4.87
CA ILE A 273 8.90 3.86 4.84
C ILE A 273 8.34 4.22 3.45
N LEU A 274 9.01 5.09 2.69
CA LEU A 274 8.62 5.42 1.32
C LEU A 274 9.35 4.54 0.30
N LEU A 275 10.66 4.36 0.47
CA LEU A 275 11.48 3.46 -0.34
C LEU A 275 11.55 2.09 0.36
N ASN A 276 10.42 1.42 0.40
CA ASN A 276 10.16 0.25 1.24
C ASN A 276 10.90 -1.03 0.84
N GLY A 277 11.67 -1.01 -0.25
CA GLY A 277 12.65 -2.04 -0.58
C GLY A 277 13.82 -2.11 0.41
N LYS A 278 13.90 -1.15 1.36
CA LYS A 278 14.85 -1.15 2.47
C LYS A 278 14.18 -1.38 3.83
N ALA A 279 12.94 -1.85 3.84
CA ALA A 279 12.18 -2.06 5.07
C ALA A 279 12.76 -3.19 5.92
N ASP A 280 13.29 -4.25 5.31
CA ASP A 280 13.97 -5.35 6.03
C ASP A 280 15.25 -4.88 6.74
N GLU A 281 16.05 -4.04 6.08
CA GLU A 281 17.24 -3.42 6.68
C GLU A 281 16.86 -2.49 7.87
N MET A 282 15.76 -1.73 7.73
CA MET A 282 15.23 -0.92 8.82
C MET A 282 14.80 -1.79 10.00
N LEU A 283 14.02 -2.83 9.75
CA LEU A 283 13.56 -3.75 10.79
C LEU A 283 14.72 -4.46 11.51
N TYR A 284 15.78 -4.81 10.79
CA TYR A 284 17.00 -5.38 11.34
C TYR A 284 17.72 -4.39 12.28
N GLN A 285 17.92 -3.15 11.83
CA GLN A 285 18.59 -2.09 12.62
C GLN A 285 17.77 -1.70 13.85
N ASP A 286 16.46 -1.73 13.75
CA ASP A 286 15.54 -1.43 14.86
C ASP A 286 15.35 -2.63 15.81
N HIS A 287 16.08 -3.74 15.60
CA HIS A 287 15.93 -5.00 16.38
C HIS A 287 14.46 -5.51 16.40
N ALA A 288 13.70 -5.25 15.34
CA ALA A 288 12.29 -5.60 15.24
C ALA A 288 12.04 -7.01 14.69
N ILE A 289 13.09 -7.66 14.16
CA ILE A 289 13.06 -9.04 13.62
C ILE A 289 14.10 -9.92 14.29
N ALA A 290 13.79 -11.22 14.39
CA ALA A 290 14.69 -12.22 14.98
C ALA A 290 15.89 -12.45 14.04
N THR A 291 17.10 -12.26 14.58
CA THR A 291 18.32 -12.36 13.79
C THR A 291 19.07 -13.68 14.00
N GLY A 292 18.88 -14.34 15.15
CA GLY A 292 19.67 -15.52 15.54
C GLY A 292 21.17 -15.22 15.57
N GLY A 293 21.57 -13.96 15.80
CA GLY A 293 22.97 -13.53 15.80
C GLY A 293 23.60 -13.35 14.42
N LEU A 294 22.83 -13.50 13.33
CA LEU A 294 23.32 -13.38 11.96
C LEU A 294 23.50 -11.90 11.57
N SER A 295 24.48 -11.64 10.69
CA SER A 295 24.55 -10.35 9.98
C SER A 295 23.32 -10.16 9.07
N PHE A 296 23.02 -8.90 8.69
CA PHE A 296 21.88 -8.63 7.83
C PHE A 296 21.93 -9.40 6.49
N THR A 297 23.12 -9.51 5.91
CA THR A 297 23.29 -10.22 4.63
C THR A 297 22.99 -11.73 4.77
N GLU A 298 23.50 -12.36 5.82
CA GLU A 298 23.25 -13.79 6.10
C GLU A 298 21.79 -14.03 6.46
N LEU A 299 21.20 -13.14 7.30
CA LEU A 299 19.78 -13.21 7.64
C LEU A 299 18.92 -13.12 6.39
N LYS A 300 19.19 -12.14 5.52
CA LYS A 300 18.43 -11.95 4.27
C LYS A 300 18.52 -13.18 3.36
N GLN A 301 19.70 -13.75 3.18
CA GLN A 301 19.88 -14.99 2.39
C GLN A 301 19.07 -16.15 2.97
N ARG A 302 19.10 -16.34 4.30
CA ARG A 302 18.36 -17.39 4.99
C ARG A 302 16.84 -17.18 4.95
N SER A 303 16.41 -15.92 4.92
CA SER A 303 15.00 -15.54 4.91
C SER A 303 14.32 -15.66 3.54
N LEU A 304 15.06 -15.88 2.46
CA LEU A 304 14.48 -16.16 1.14
C LEU A 304 13.79 -17.54 1.17
N ILE A 305 12.45 -17.52 0.95
CA ILE A 305 11.62 -18.71 1.12
C ILE A 305 11.19 -19.37 -0.19
N ASN A 306 11.58 -18.83 -1.34
CA ASN A 306 11.05 -19.27 -2.65
C ASN A 306 11.21 -20.77 -2.93
N GLU A 307 12.38 -21.36 -2.64
CA GLU A 307 12.61 -22.79 -2.85
C GLU A 307 11.69 -23.65 -1.96
N ARG A 308 11.60 -23.30 -0.66
CA ARG A 308 10.73 -23.99 0.30
C ARG A 308 9.27 -23.86 -0.08
N ALA A 309 8.84 -22.67 -0.50
CA ALA A 309 7.48 -22.41 -0.94
C ALA A 309 7.13 -23.17 -2.21
N SER A 310 8.08 -23.28 -3.17
CA SER A 310 7.89 -24.05 -4.39
C SER A 310 7.80 -25.55 -4.10
N ALA A 311 8.66 -26.08 -3.22
CA ALA A 311 8.62 -27.49 -2.81
C ALA A 311 7.31 -27.85 -2.06
N ALA A 312 6.72 -26.88 -1.35
CA ALA A 312 5.51 -27.06 -0.56
C ALA A 312 4.22 -26.60 -1.28
N ASP A 313 4.22 -26.41 -2.60
CA ASP A 313 3.11 -25.77 -3.35
C ASP A 313 1.73 -26.31 -2.99
N GLN A 314 1.57 -27.63 -2.94
CA GLN A 314 0.29 -28.29 -2.60
C GLN A 314 0.26 -28.88 -1.18
N ASP A 315 1.32 -28.68 -0.41
CA ASP A 315 1.42 -29.29 0.93
C ASP A 315 0.51 -28.55 1.92
N PRO A 316 -0.36 -29.23 2.68
CA PRO A 316 -1.18 -28.61 3.72
C PRO A 316 -0.36 -27.94 4.83
N ASN A 317 0.91 -28.36 5.01
CA ASN A 317 1.86 -27.77 5.96
C ASN A 317 2.67 -26.61 5.36
N PHE A 318 2.24 -26.01 4.26
CA PHE A 318 2.94 -24.92 3.58
C PHE A 318 3.49 -23.88 4.56
N SER A 319 2.63 -23.37 5.45
CA SER A 319 2.98 -22.35 6.45
C SER A 319 4.11 -22.77 7.39
N ARG A 320 4.18 -24.05 7.76
CA ARG A 320 5.26 -24.60 8.57
C ARG A 320 6.56 -24.72 7.75
N ILE A 321 6.46 -25.27 6.54
CA ILE A 321 7.60 -25.55 5.69
C ILE A 321 8.35 -24.29 5.28
N ILE A 322 7.64 -23.21 4.92
CA ILE A 322 8.27 -21.95 4.54
C ILE A 322 9.07 -21.29 5.68
N ARG A 323 8.83 -21.71 6.95
CA ARG A 323 9.53 -21.23 8.17
C ARG A 323 10.70 -22.09 8.60
N GLU A 324 10.92 -23.23 7.97
CA GLU A 324 12.02 -24.13 8.35
C GLU A 324 13.38 -23.45 8.23
N GLY A 325 14.18 -23.52 9.30
CA GLY A 325 15.52 -22.93 9.34
C GLY A 325 15.56 -21.39 9.47
N LEU A 326 14.41 -20.72 9.61
CA LEU A 326 14.40 -19.28 9.92
C LEU A 326 14.79 -19.06 11.40
N PRO A 327 15.54 -17.97 11.71
CA PRO A 327 15.77 -17.55 13.08
C PRO A 327 14.46 -17.26 13.81
N ARG A 328 14.37 -17.69 15.06
CA ARG A 328 13.22 -17.41 15.95
C ARG A 328 13.67 -16.48 17.07
N SER A 329 12.72 -15.78 17.67
CA SER A 329 12.91 -15.15 18.97
C SER A 329 12.94 -16.27 20.01
N ASP A 330 14.06 -16.40 20.72
CA ASP A 330 14.20 -17.29 21.89
C ASP A 330 13.24 -16.85 23.02
#